data_5659c0c6fa667ee2ce1bcb7e6beacc94
#
_entry.id   5659c0c6fa667ee2ce1bcb7e6beacc94
#
_cell.length_a   1.000
_cell.length_b   1.000
_cell.length_c   1.000
_cell.angle_alpha   90.00
_cell.angle_beta   90.00
_cell.angle_gamma   90.00
#
_symmetry.space_group_name_H-M   'P 1'
#
loop_
_entity.id
_entity.type
_entity.pdbx_description
1 polymer ?
#
loop_
_entity_poly.entity_id
_entity_poly.type
_entity_poly.pdbx_seq_one_letter_code
_entity_poly.pdbx_strand_id
1 'polypeptide(L)'
;MGRKFKESMKYIDLLYFSIDGYKDSYERDRAPAKWDKLMSFLEHFKPMQRHGCRVTCNYVVNPENVYDIQTIKEEIVDVYELEELRLNIAQEWSEDKNMPGGYTQKDIKYLRDNWKDSLKGKEEWDFPDCFWVREGIYTTVEGHVKMCCLNTGAKPFGNLFDSTIEDIRDSKDFQAVQQGCATNNPTSHCSTCSYKELAPMLKLIKDE
;
A
#
# COMPACT_ATOMS: atom_id res chain seq x y z
N MET A 1 -9.06 -19.19 -13.65
CA MET A 1 -9.33 -19.05 -12.20
C MET A 1 -9.58 -20.43 -11.59
N GLY A 2 -8.88 -20.78 -10.50
CA GLY A 2 -8.99 -22.10 -9.87
C GLY A 2 -10.33 -22.28 -9.11
N ARG A 3 -10.82 -23.55 -9.02
CA ARG A 3 -12.08 -23.89 -8.34
C ARG A 3 -12.10 -23.41 -6.88
N LYS A 4 -11.00 -23.57 -6.14
CA LYS A 4 -10.87 -23.14 -4.74
C LYS A 4 -11.07 -21.63 -4.57
N PHE A 5 -10.52 -20.83 -5.50
CA PHE A 5 -10.69 -19.38 -5.45
C PHE A 5 -12.18 -18.98 -5.64
N LYS A 6 -12.85 -19.60 -6.62
CA LYS A 6 -14.29 -19.36 -6.85
C LYS A 6 -15.15 -19.70 -5.62
N GLU A 7 -14.82 -20.79 -4.93
CA GLU A 7 -15.51 -21.19 -3.70
C GLU A 7 -15.23 -20.22 -2.55
N SER A 8 -14.00 -19.70 -2.42
CA SER A 8 -13.62 -18.74 -1.39
C SER A 8 -14.28 -17.38 -1.54
N MET A 9 -14.62 -16.96 -2.77
CA MET A 9 -15.25 -15.66 -3.03
C MET A 9 -16.57 -15.46 -2.29
N LYS A 10 -17.28 -16.53 -1.93
CA LYS A 10 -18.50 -16.47 -1.13
C LYS A 10 -18.32 -15.95 0.28
N TYR A 11 -17.06 -15.92 0.76
CA TYR A 11 -16.67 -15.56 2.11
C TYR A 11 -15.79 -14.30 2.14
N ILE A 12 -15.62 -13.65 0.99
CA ILE A 12 -14.82 -12.43 0.86
C ILE A 12 -15.74 -11.22 0.76
N ASP A 13 -15.66 -10.33 1.74
CA ASP A 13 -16.44 -9.08 1.75
C ASP A 13 -15.76 -7.99 0.93
N LEU A 14 -14.42 -7.99 0.86
CA LEU A 14 -13.63 -6.98 0.19
C LEU A 14 -12.42 -7.60 -0.51
N LEU A 15 -12.25 -7.29 -1.78
CA LEU A 15 -11.11 -7.71 -2.59
C LEU A 15 -10.38 -6.50 -3.19
N TYR A 16 -9.06 -6.47 -3.03
CA TYR A 16 -8.21 -5.49 -3.68
C TYR A 16 -7.51 -6.10 -4.89
N PHE A 17 -7.66 -5.46 -6.05
CA PHE A 17 -6.81 -5.70 -7.21
C PHE A 17 -5.72 -4.65 -7.26
N SER A 18 -4.49 -5.07 -7.49
CA SER A 18 -3.38 -4.16 -7.70
C SER A 18 -3.08 -4.05 -9.20
N ILE A 19 -3.35 -2.89 -9.77
CA ILE A 19 -3.14 -2.59 -11.19
C ILE A 19 -2.33 -1.29 -11.27
N ASP A 20 -1.01 -1.39 -11.46
CA ASP A 20 -0.10 -0.24 -11.42
C ASP A 20 0.34 0.14 -12.85
N GLY A 21 -0.58 0.66 -13.64
CA GLY A 21 -0.32 1.08 -15.02
C GLY A 21 -1.22 0.39 -16.04
N TYR A 22 -1.11 0.80 -17.31
CA TYR A 22 -1.89 0.28 -18.41
C TYR A 22 -0.99 -0.49 -19.39
N LYS A 23 -1.35 -1.73 -19.70
CA LYS A 23 -0.60 -2.63 -20.61
C LYS A 23 0.90 -2.69 -20.31
N ASP A 24 1.72 -1.98 -21.09
CA ASP A 24 3.18 -2.06 -21.00
C ASP A 24 3.70 -1.57 -19.64
N SER A 25 3.16 -0.49 -19.11
CA SER A 25 3.52 0.00 -17.76
C SER A 25 3.13 -1.01 -16.69
N TYR A 26 1.95 -1.64 -16.78
CA TYR A 26 1.55 -2.71 -15.89
C TYR A 26 2.50 -3.91 -15.94
N GLU A 27 2.85 -4.38 -17.15
CA GLU A 27 3.75 -5.53 -17.31
C GLU A 27 5.18 -5.24 -16.85
N ARG A 28 5.63 -3.97 -17.00
CA ARG A 28 6.93 -3.52 -16.50
C ARG A 28 6.95 -3.48 -14.97
N ASP A 29 5.98 -2.82 -14.35
CA ASP A 29 5.99 -2.51 -12.91
C ASP A 29 5.58 -3.70 -12.06
N ARG A 30 4.86 -4.66 -12.65
CA ARG A 30 4.40 -5.89 -12.00
C ARG A 30 4.94 -7.18 -12.60
N ALA A 31 6.14 -7.13 -13.21
CA ALA A 31 6.75 -8.35 -13.74
C ALA A 31 6.79 -9.49 -12.69
N PRO A 32 6.48 -10.75 -13.07
CA PRO A 32 6.23 -11.27 -14.42
C PRO A 32 4.74 -11.27 -14.84
N ALA A 33 3.90 -10.39 -14.28
CA ALA A 33 2.48 -10.30 -14.62
C ALA A 33 2.28 -10.00 -16.11
N LYS A 34 1.14 -10.44 -16.66
CA LYS A 34 0.75 -10.22 -18.05
C LYS A 34 -0.63 -9.59 -18.13
N TRP A 35 -0.74 -8.54 -18.96
CA TRP A 35 -1.99 -7.79 -19.13
C TRP A 35 -3.16 -8.70 -19.56
N ASP A 36 -2.95 -9.56 -20.55
CA ASP A 36 -3.99 -10.47 -21.03
C ASP A 36 -4.49 -11.44 -19.93
N LYS A 37 -3.60 -11.82 -19.00
CA LYS A 37 -3.99 -12.65 -17.85
C LYS A 37 -4.86 -11.87 -16.87
N LEU A 38 -4.53 -10.59 -16.63
CA LEU A 38 -5.35 -9.71 -15.80
C LEU A 38 -6.73 -9.52 -16.42
N MET A 39 -6.81 -9.19 -17.72
CA MET A 39 -8.09 -9.00 -18.41
C MET A 39 -8.94 -10.27 -18.37
N SER A 40 -8.35 -11.42 -18.69
CA SER A 40 -9.03 -12.71 -18.57
C SER A 40 -9.54 -12.99 -17.15
N PHE A 41 -8.82 -12.56 -16.12
CA PHE A 41 -9.25 -12.70 -14.73
C PHE A 41 -10.44 -11.79 -14.43
N LEU A 42 -10.41 -10.52 -14.83
CA LEU A 42 -11.49 -9.55 -14.61
C LEU A 42 -12.79 -9.99 -15.30
N GLU A 43 -12.72 -10.50 -16.53
CA GLU A 43 -13.87 -11.07 -17.25
C GLU A 43 -14.55 -12.22 -16.47
N HIS A 44 -13.75 -13.07 -15.86
CA HIS A 44 -14.29 -14.16 -15.03
C HIS A 44 -14.81 -13.67 -13.67
N PHE A 45 -14.34 -12.51 -13.22
CA PHE A 45 -14.68 -11.95 -11.92
C PHE A 45 -16.00 -11.15 -11.94
N LYS A 46 -16.30 -10.44 -13.02
CA LYS A 46 -17.50 -9.61 -13.16
C LYS A 46 -18.81 -10.32 -12.74
N PRO A 47 -19.07 -11.59 -13.12
CA PRO A 47 -20.25 -12.31 -12.65
C PRO A 47 -20.25 -12.62 -11.14
N MET A 48 -19.10 -12.59 -10.46
CA MET A 48 -18.98 -12.95 -9.05
C MET A 48 -19.22 -11.77 -8.09
N GLN A 49 -19.11 -10.53 -8.56
CA GLN A 49 -19.43 -9.32 -7.79
C GLN A 49 -20.89 -9.29 -7.32
N ARG A 50 -21.76 -9.99 -8.03
CA ARG A 50 -23.19 -10.11 -7.68
C ARG A 50 -23.47 -10.79 -6.33
N HIS A 51 -22.45 -11.34 -5.67
CA HIS A 51 -22.59 -11.99 -4.36
C HIS A 51 -22.22 -11.08 -3.18
N GLY A 52 -22.12 -9.76 -3.38
CA GLY A 52 -21.90 -8.79 -2.32
C GLY A 52 -20.41 -8.54 -1.98
N CYS A 53 -19.46 -9.17 -2.69
CA CYS A 53 -18.06 -8.85 -2.54
C CYS A 53 -17.76 -7.48 -3.15
N ARG A 54 -17.27 -6.55 -2.34
CA ARG A 54 -16.78 -5.25 -2.79
C ARG A 54 -15.40 -5.40 -3.42
N VAL A 55 -15.15 -4.69 -4.49
CA VAL A 55 -13.89 -4.79 -5.22
C VAL A 55 -13.30 -3.42 -5.47
N THR A 56 -12.07 -3.25 -5.02
CA THR A 56 -11.31 -2.00 -5.11
C THR A 56 -10.10 -2.19 -6.00
N CYS A 57 -9.89 -1.28 -6.94
CA CYS A 57 -8.64 -1.16 -7.68
C CYS A 57 -7.62 -0.40 -6.83
N ASN A 58 -6.54 -1.06 -6.45
CA ASN A 58 -5.41 -0.44 -5.77
C ASN A 58 -4.32 -0.12 -6.81
N TYR A 59 -3.92 1.14 -6.89
CA TYR A 59 -2.99 1.63 -7.90
C TYR A 59 -1.84 2.38 -7.21
N VAL A 60 -0.61 1.96 -7.47
CA VAL A 60 0.58 2.65 -7.00
C VAL A 60 1.06 3.61 -8.09
N VAL A 61 0.90 4.90 -7.82
CA VAL A 61 1.27 5.97 -8.75
C VAL A 61 2.77 6.20 -8.71
N ASN A 62 3.39 6.29 -9.87
CA ASN A 62 4.77 6.75 -10.06
C ASN A 62 4.84 7.70 -11.28
N PRO A 63 5.95 8.41 -11.51
CA PRO A 63 6.06 9.37 -12.63
C PRO A 63 5.85 8.77 -14.01
N GLU A 64 6.09 7.46 -14.16
CA GLU A 64 6.00 6.79 -15.47
C GLU A 64 4.60 6.27 -15.79
N ASN A 65 3.72 6.14 -14.76
CA ASN A 65 2.36 5.62 -14.91
C ASN A 65 1.26 6.63 -14.51
N VAL A 66 1.63 7.83 -14.07
CA VAL A 66 0.69 8.83 -13.54
C VAL A 66 -0.43 9.18 -14.53
N TYR A 67 -0.15 9.17 -15.82
CA TYR A 67 -1.14 9.49 -16.84
C TYR A 67 -1.98 8.28 -17.30
N ASP A 68 -1.62 7.08 -16.90
CA ASP A 68 -2.42 5.87 -17.17
C ASP A 68 -3.66 5.79 -16.26
N ILE A 69 -3.70 6.58 -15.18
CA ILE A 69 -4.78 6.54 -14.16
C ILE A 69 -6.15 6.74 -14.82
N GLN A 70 -6.27 7.70 -15.74
CA GLN A 70 -7.53 7.98 -16.43
C GLN A 70 -8.00 6.77 -17.25
N THR A 71 -7.09 6.14 -18.00
CA THR A 71 -7.40 4.96 -18.80
C THR A 71 -7.81 3.78 -17.91
N ILE A 72 -7.12 3.58 -16.78
CA ILE A 72 -7.50 2.55 -15.80
C ILE A 72 -8.88 2.84 -15.21
N LYS A 73 -9.18 4.10 -14.92
CA LYS A 73 -10.52 4.48 -14.43
C LYS A 73 -11.60 4.11 -15.45
N GLU A 74 -11.42 4.53 -16.71
CA GLU A 74 -12.42 4.36 -17.77
C GLU A 74 -12.53 2.91 -18.26
N GLU A 75 -11.41 2.23 -18.52
CA GLU A 75 -11.43 0.89 -19.14
C GLU A 75 -11.50 -0.27 -18.14
N ILE A 76 -11.15 -0.04 -16.88
CA ILE A 76 -11.15 -1.09 -15.85
C ILE A 76 -12.19 -0.79 -14.77
N VAL A 77 -12.03 0.33 -14.05
CA VAL A 77 -12.86 0.59 -12.87
C VAL A 77 -14.33 0.73 -13.27
N ASP A 78 -14.63 1.51 -14.30
CA ASP A 78 -15.99 1.77 -14.74
C ASP A 78 -16.58 0.58 -15.51
N VAL A 79 -15.81 -0.06 -16.40
CA VAL A 79 -16.28 -1.21 -17.18
C VAL A 79 -16.59 -2.43 -16.30
N TYR A 80 -15.77 -2.67 -15.28
CA TYR A 80 -15.95 -3.77 -14.34
C TYR A 80 -16.73 -3.39 -13.08
N GLU A 81 -17.24 -2.15 -13.01
CA GLU A 81 -18.06 -1.64 -11.90
C GLU A 81 -17.36 -1.82 -10.54
N LEU A 82 -16.05 -1.52 -10.48
CA LEU A 82 -15.29 -1.59 -9.24
C LEU A 82 -15.72 -0.44 -8.32
N GLU A 83 -15.77 -0.70 -7.02
CA GLU A 83 -16.28 0.26 -6.03
C GLU A 83 -15.42 1.51 -5.90
N GLU A 84 -14.11 1.36 -6.00
CA GLU A 84 -13.15 2.44 -5.78
C GLU A 84 -11.89 2.27 -6.65
N LEU A 85 -11.37 3.38 -7.15
CA LEU A 85 -9.98 3.52 -7.57
C LEU A 85 -9.18 4.15 -6.44
N ARG A 86 -8.34 3.36 -5.79
CA ARG A 86 -7.53 3.77 -4.65
C ARG A 86 -6.11 4.04 -5.10
N LEU A 87 -5.69 5.30 -5.06
CA LEU A 87 -4.35 5.72 -5.47
C LEU A 87 -3.41 5.83 -4.27
N ASN A 88 -2.22 5.28 -4.39
CA ASN A 88 -1.15 5.40 -3.42
C ASN A 88 0.09 5.91 -4.14
N ILE A 89 0.75 6.92 -3.60
CA ILE A 89 2.04 7.37 -4.13
C ILE A 89 3.08 6.27 -3.91
N ALA A 90 3.85 5.97 -4.96
CA ALA A 90 4.94 4.99 -4.88
C ALA A 90 5.92 5.37 -3.77
N GLN A 91 6.31 4.39 -2.97
CA GLN A 91 7.30 4.53 -1.91
C GLN A 91 8.56 3.78 -2.30
N GLU A 92 9.71 4.38 -2.06
CA GLU A 92 10.95 3.66 -2.20
C GLU A 92 11.21 2.81 -0.95
N TRP A 93 11.41 1.52 -1.16
CA TRP A 93 11.62 0.53 -0.10
C TRP A 93 13.10 0.26 0.15
N SER A 94 13.99 0.89 -0.62
CA SER A 94 15.44 0.72 -0.51
C SER A 94 16.04 1.53 0.65
N GLU A 95 17.22 1.14 1.09
CA GLU A 95 17.97 1.89 2.11
C GLU A 95 18.46 3.25 1.60
N ASP A 96 18.61 3.41 0.29
CA ASP A 96 18.95 4.66 -0.39
C ASP A 96 17.70 5.53 -0.59
N LYS A 97 17.17 6.03 0.51
CA LYS A 97 15.91 6.77 0.58
C LYS A 97 16.02 8.16 -0.05
N ASN A 98 15.92 8.20 -1.36
CA ASN A 98 15.38 9.37 -2.00
C ASN A 98 13.86 9.21 -2.08
N MET A 99 13.08 10.22 -1.66
CA MET A 99 11.64 10.32 -1.96
C MET A 99 11.41 9.83 -3.39
N PRO A 100 10.23 9.23 -3.73
CA PRO A 100 9.93 8.90 -5.12
C PRO A 100 10.16 10.16 -5.95
N GLY A 101 11.40 10.32 -6.34
CA GLY A 101 11.89 11.44 -7.11
C GLY A 101 11.33 11.33 -8.52
N GLY A 102 11.29 12.45 -9.21
CA GLY A 102 10.92 12.45 -10.60
C GLY A 102 9.51 12.95 -10.90
N TYR A 103 8.64 13.17 -9.90
CA TYR A 103 7.39 13.89 -10.15
C TYR A 103 7.67 15.33 -10.54
N THR A 104 7.17 15.73 -11.70
CA THR A 104 7.23 17.12 -12.15
C THR A 104 6.08 17.94 -11.55
N GLN A 105 6.19 19.27 -11.63
CA GLN A 105 5.08 20.16 -11.26
C GLN A 105 3.80 19.87 -12.09
N LYS A 106 3.97 19.39 -13.32
CA LYS A 106 2.86 18.97 -14.18
C LYS A 106 2.15 17.73 -13.62
N ASP A 107 2.90 16.75 -13.11
CA ASP A 107 2.35 15.52 -12.52
C ASP A 107 1.60 15.85 -11.24
N ILE A 108 2.18 16.67 -10.37
CA ILE A 108 1.56 17.13 -9.13
C ILE A 108 0.25 17.88 -9.44
N LYS A 109 0.28 18.79 -10.40
CA LYS A 109 -0.92 19.51 -10.84
C LYS A 109 -1.98 18.56 -11.39
N TYR A 110 -1.60 17.59 -12.22
CA TYR A 110 -2.52 16.60 -12.77
C TYR A 110 -3.19 15.77 -11.67
N LEU A 111 -2.42 15.30 -10.69
CA LEU A 111 -2.95 14.56 -9.53
C LEU A 111 -3.89 15.41 -8.69
N ARG A 112 -3.53 16.67 -8.43
CA ARG A 112 -4.37 17.61 -7.69
C ARG A 112 -5.71 17.88 -8.37
N ASP A 113 -5.66 18.22 -9.65
CA ASP A 113 -6.84 18.64 -10.40
C ASP A 113 -7.83 17.50 -10.64
N ASN A 114 -7.36 16.26 -10.72
CA ASN A 114 -8.20 15.15 -11.14
C ASN A 114 -8.36 14.03 -10.09
N TRP A 115 -7.41 13.87 -9.17
CA TRP A 115 -7.31 12.64 -8.38
C TRP A 115 -7.09 12.83 -6.88
N LYS A 116 -7.11 14.06 -6.36
CA LYS A 116 -6.82 14.36 -4.95
C LYS A 116 -7.66 13.51 -3.98
N ASP A 117 -8.94 13.29 -4.30
CA ASP A 117 -9.87 12.55 -3.43
C ASP A 117 -9.65 11.02 -3.48
N SER A 118 -9.05 10.52 -4.54
CA SER A 118 -8.69 9.11 -4.69
C SER A 118 -7.36 8.76 -4.02
N LEU A 119 -6.51 9.76 -3.75
CA LEU A 119 -5.22 9.57 -3.11
C LEU A 119 -5.37 9.22 -1.64
N LYS A 120 -4.74 8.12 -1.25
CA LYS A 120 -4.71 7.63 0.14
C LYS A 120 -3.43 8.07 0.83
N GLY A 121 -3.52 8.26 2.13
CA GLY A 121 -2.43 8.70 2.99
C GLY A 121 -2.79 9.98 3.74
N LYS A 122 -1.98 10.31 4.73
CA LYS A 122 -2.13 11.51 5.55
C LYS A 122 -1.20 12.61 5.04
N GLU A 123 -1.68 13.83 4.98
CA GLU A 123 -0.92 15.05 4.63
C GLU A 123 0.00 15.47 5.75
N GLU A 124 -0.34 15.11 6.97
CA GLU A 124 0.48 15.26 8.16
C GLU A 124 0.70 13.90 8.79
N TRP A 125 1.92 13.58 9.14
CA TRP A 125 2.28 12.33 9.78
C TRP A 125 2.88 12.58 11.15
N ASP A 126 2.29 11.97 12.15
CA ASP A 126 2.80 11.95 13.52
C ASP A 126 2.96 10.51 14.02
N PHE A 127 4.06 10.23 14.73
CA PHE A 127 4.34 8.90 15.24
C PHE A 127 3.33 8.40 16.28
N PRO A 128 2.78 9.22 17.17
CA PRO A 128 1.72 8.80 18.08
C PRO A 128 0.49 8.19 17.39
N ASP A 129 0.22 8.59 16.17
CA ASP A 129 -0.90 8.11 15.34
C ASP A 129 -0.61 6.81 14.57
N CYS A 130 0.61 6.28 14.68
CA CYS A 130 1.01 5.10 13.92
C CYS A 130 0.25 3.85 14.38
N PHE A 131 -0.62 3.31 13.53
CA PHE A 131 -1.34 2.05 13.78
C PHE A 131 -0.39 0.89 14.12
N TRP A 132 0.71 0.74 13.34
CA TRP A 132 1.65 -0.36 13.53
C TRP A 132 2.27 -0.37 14.92
N VAL A 133 2.59 0.80 15.45
CA VAL A 133 3.19 0.93 16.79
C VAL A 133 2.18 0.63 17.90
N ARG A 134 0.92 1.02 17.70
CA ARG A 134 -0.11 0.88 18.71
C ARG A 134 -0.72 -0.52 18.74
N GLU A 135 -1.07 -1.03 17.59
CA GLU A 135 -1.95 -2.20 17.47
C GLU A 135 -1.42 -3.24 16.47
N GLY A 136 -0.58 -2.81 15.50
CA GLY A 136 -0.10 -3.66 14.45
C GLY A 136 1.01 -4.60 14.87
N ILE A 137 1.17 -5.66 14.09
CA ILE A 137 2.30 -6.57 14.11
C ILE A 137 2.58 -6.99 12.68
N TYR A 138 3.83 -6.98 12.32
CA TYR A 138 4.29 -7.50 11.05
C TYR A 138 5.21 -8.71 11.29
N THR A 139 4.92 -9.82 10.62
CA THR A 139 5.75 -11.03 10.67
C THR A 139 6.22 -11.42 9.29
N THR A 140 7.47 -11.87 9.17
CA THR A 140 7.98 -12.48 7.94
C THR A 140 7.61 -13.95 7.88
N VAL A 141 7.82 -14.57 6.72
CA VAL A 141 7.58 -16.03 6.55
C VAL A 141 8.51 -16.89 7.40
N GLU A 142 9.66 -16.35 7.81
CA GLU A 142 10.60 -16.99 8.73
C GLU A 142 10.23 -16.78 10.22
N GLY A 143 9.07 -16.17 10.49
CA GLY A 143 8.57 -15.93 11.85
C GLY A 143 9.16 -14.69 12.55
N HIS A 144 10.01 -13.91 11.90
CA HIS A 144 10.56 -12.69 12.51
C HIS A 144 9.49 -11.63 12.72
N VAL A 145 9.41 -11.11 13.96
CA VAL A 145 8.49 -10.02 14.31
C VAL A 145 9.19 -8.68 14.17
N LYS A 146 8.60 -7.79 13.39
CA LYS A 146 9.08 -6.42 13.16
C LYS A 146 7.98 -5.41 13.50
N MET A 147 8.36 -4.16 13.69
CA MET A 147 7.41 -3.10 14.03
C MET A 147 6.38 -2.87 12.90
N CYS A 148 6.82 -2.84 11.65
CA CYS A 148 5.95 -2.66 10.49
C CYS A 148 6.57 -3.24 9.21
N CYS A 149 5.79 -3.29 8.14
CA CYS A 149 6.24 -3.75 6.83
C CYS A 149 7.09 -2.72 6.06
N LEU A 150 7.11 -1.44 6.48
CA LEU A 150 7.77 -0.36 5.76
C LEU A 150 9.27 -0.24 6.06
N ASN A 151 9.73 -0.77 7.19
CA ASN A 151 11.15 -0.81 7.54
C ASN A 151 11.66 -2.24 7.59
N THR A 152 11.84 -2.82 6.41
CA THR A 152 12.28 -4.22 6.27
C THR A 152 13.74 -4.44 6.72
N GLY A 153 14.59 -3.40 6.69
CA GLY A 153 15.98 -3.44 7.17
C GLY A 153 16.10 -3.42 8.70
N ALA A 154 15.06 -3.01 9.44
CA ALA A 154 15.14 -2.96 10.90
C ALA A 154 15.31 -4.36 11.52
N LYS A 155 16.13 -4.41 12.58
CA LYS A 155 16.33 -5.64 13.37
C LYS A 155 14.99 -6.14 13.90
N PRO A 156 14.68 -7.45 13.80
CA PRO A 156 13.48 -8.01 14.40
C PRO A 156 13.56 -7.98 15.92
N PHE A 157 12.39 -7.89 16.58
CA PHE A 157 12.25 -7.94 18.04
C PHE A 157 12.29 -9.36 18.60
N GLY A 158 12.04 -10.36 17.78
CA GLY A 158 12.03 -11.77 18.14
C GLY A 158 11.52 -12.62 16.99
N ASN A 159 11.29 -13.91 17.28
CA ASN A 159 10.77 -14.88 16.32
C ASN A 159 9.64 -15.68 16.97
N LEU A 160 8.52 -15.83 16.27
CA LEU A 160 7.33 -16.55 16.75
C LEU A 160 7.54 -18.06 16.85
N PHE A 161 8.61 -18.60 16.27
CA PHE A 161 8.97 -20.01 16.47
C PHE A 161 9.70 -20.25 17.78
N ASP A 162 10.22 -19.18 18.42
CA ASP A 162 11.03 -19.25 19.64
C ASP A 162 10.36 -18.61 20.86
N SER A 163 9.39 -17.69 20.64
CA SER A 163 8.77 -16.87 21.67
C SER A 163 7.30 -16.58 21.36
N THR A 164 6.51 -16.31 22.38
CA THR A 164 5.13 -15.83 22.18
C THR A 164 5.11 -14.37 21.73
N ILE A 165 3.99 -13.93 21.18
CA ILE A 165 3.84 -12.53 20.79
C ILE A 165 3.82 -11.59 21.99
N GLU A 166 3.31 -12.07 23.12
CA GLU A 166 3.28 -11.38 24.40
C GLU A 166 4.72 -11.14 24.89
N ASP A 167 5.56 -12.18 24.92
CA ASP A 167 6.97 -12.06 25.33
C ASP A 167 7.73 -11.04 24.46
N ILE A 168 7.46 -11.05 23.15
CA ILE A 168 8.09 -10.11 22.22
C ILE A 168 7.61 -8.68 22.48
N ARG A 169 6.32 -8.47 22.69
CA ARG A 169 5.75 -7.15 23.00
C ARG A 169 6.24 -6.61 24.35
N ASP A 170 6.46 -7.47 25.31
CA ASP A 170 6.96 -7.11 26.64
C ASP A 170 8.48 -6.90 26.65
N SER A 171 9.17 -7.18 25.57
CA SER A 171 10.61 -6.94 25.45
C SER A 171 10.94 -5.46 25.57
N LYS A 172 12.09 -5.16 26.18
CA LYS A 172 12.59 -3.78 26.34
C LYS A 172 12.72 -3.05 25.01
N ASP A 173 13.17 -3.74 23.97
CA ASP A 173 13.39 -3.16 22.64
C ASP A 173 12.05 -2.77 22.00
N PHE A 174 11.03 -3.62 22.08
CA PHE A 174 9.70 -3.33 21.54
C PHE A 174 9.05 -2.14 22.28
N GLN A 175 9.09 -2.17 23.60
CA GLN A 175 8.55 -1.09 24.44
C GLN A 175 9.27 0.23 24.25
N ALA A 176 10.60 0.23 24.04
CA ALA A 176 11.35 1.43 23.75
C ALA A 176 10.91 2.08 22.42
N VAL A 177 10.57 1.28 21.40
CA VAL A 177 10.02 1.80 20.13
C VAL A 177 8.64 2.39 20.34
N GLN A 178 7.76 1.70 21.09
CA GLN A 178 6.43 2.21 21.42
C GLN A 178 6.49 3.54 22.16
N GLN A 179 7.33 3.62 23.20
CA GLN A 179 7.51 4.84 23.98
C GLN A 179 8.11 5.99 23.14
N GLY A 180 9.10 5.69 22.32
CA GLY A 180 9.70 6.67 21.42
C GLY A 180 8.68 7.25 20.45
N CYS A 181 7.85 6.41 19.86
CA CYS A 181 6.77 6.89 18.98
C CYS A 181 5.69 7.67 19.75
N ALA A 182 5.26 7.18 20.92
CA ALA A 182 4.26 7.86 21.74
C ALA A 182 4.68 9.29 22.17
N THR A 183 5.98 9.51 22.31
CA THR A 183 6.56 10.84 22.67
C THR A 183 7.07 11.62 21.46
N ASN A 184 6.75 11.21 20.26
CA ASN A 184 7.23 11.77 18.99
C ASN A 184 8.77 11.88 18.88
N ASN A 185 9.47 10.96 19.56
CA ASN A 185 10.92 10.81 19.53
C ASN A 185 11.29 9.36 19.10
N PRO A 186 11.08 9.02 17.81
CA PRO A 186 11.20 7.66 17.33
C PRO A 186 12.62 7.14 17.44
N THR A 187 12.74 5.86 17.79
CA THR A 187 14.02 5.14 17.76
C THR A 187 14.47 4.90 16.31
N SER A 188 15.69 4.34 16.14
CA SER A 188 16.23 3.98 14.83
C SER A 188 15.29 3.08 14.00
N HIS A 189 14.43 2.29 14.63
CA HIS A 189 13.42 1.47 13.94
C HIS A 189 12.39 2.28 13.15
N CYS A 190 12.11 3.51 13.56
CA CYS A 190 11.08 4.36 12.96
C CYS A 190 11.62 5.71 12.45
N SER A 191 12.90 6.02 12.67
CA SER A 191 13.48 7.32 12.28
C SER A 191 13.42 7.57 10.77
N THR A 192 13.37 6.52 9.96
CA THR A 192 13.29 6.56 8.50
C THR A 192 11.94 6.05 8.00
N CYS A 193 10.86 6.63 8.49
CA CYS A 193 9.50 6.23 8.14
C CYS A 193 9.10 6.80 6.77
N SER A 194 8.78 5.93 5.79
CA SER A 194 8.35 6.37 4.47
C SER A 194 7.01 7.11 4.47
N TYR A 195 6.12 6.84 5.42
CA TYR A 195 4.89 7.66 5.56
C TYR A 195 5.20 9.11 5.93
N LYS A 196 6.18 9.34 6.80
CA LYS A 196 6.62 10.70 7.14
C LYS A 196 7.20 11.43 5.92
N GLU A 197 7.92 10.69 5.06
CA GLU A 197 8.51 11.24 3.84
C GLU A 197 7.47 11.56 2.77
N LEU A 198 6.35 10.82 2.74
CA LEU A 198 5.25 11.05 1.78
C LEU A 198 4.31 12.20 2.19
N ALA A 199 4.16 12.48 3.46
CA ALA A 199 3.20 13.46 3.95
C ALA A 199 3.36 14.85 3.29
N PRO A 200 4.57 15.41 3.12
CA PRO A 200 4.74 16.70 2.43
C PRO A 200 4.26 16.66 0.96
N MET A 201 4.48 15.56 0.26
CA MET A 201 4.02 15.42 -1.12
C MET A 201 2.50 15.30 -1.20
N LEU A 202 1.89 14.52 -0.33
CA LEU A 202 0.44 14.43 -0.24
C LEU A 202 -0.19 15.79 0.09
N LYS A 203 0.45 16.55 0.97
CA LYS A 203 0.04 17.92 1.29
C LYS A 203 0.08 18.81 0.05
N LEU A 204 1.18 18.79 -0.72
CA LEU A 204 1.30 19.55 -1.97
C LEU A 204 0.22 19.21 -3.00
N ILE A 205 -0.25 17.95 -3.04
CA ILE A 205 -1.28 17.53 -3.98
C ILE A 205 -2.68 17.90 -3.47
N LYS A 206 -2.94 17.81 -2.16
CA LYS A 206 -4.27 17.96 -1.58
C LYS A 206 -4.60 19.37 -1.11
N ASP A 207 -3.59 20.17 -0.73
CA ASP A 207 -3.78 21.58 -0.40
C ASP A 207 -4.09 22.41 -1.67
N GLU A 208 -5.02 23.33 -1.55
CA GLU A 208 -5.42 24.27 -2.61
C GLU A 208 -4.37 25.35 -2.86
#